data_9837734e4b4b46163a25570bb17cb953
#
_entry.id   9837734e4b4b46163a25570bb17cb953
#
_cell.length_a   1.000
_cell.length_b   1.000
_cell.length_c   1.000
_cell.angle_alpha   90.00
_cell.angle_beta   90.00
_cell.angle_gamma   90.00
#
_symmetry.space_group_name_H-M   'P 1'
#
loop_
_entity.id
_entity.type
_entity.pdbx_description
1 polymer ?
#
loop_
_entity_poly.entity_id
_entity_poly.type
_entity_poly.pdbx_seq_one_letter_code
_entity_poly.pdbx_strand_id
1 'polypeptide(L)'
;MEEDEDTKSSSEYEHMKRVVQTMKNYQDDMINQHIKKQMTLLSNSPLKRKKLFTEVGLLEYVDNLVNCIDANQKVLNEILNSAELEIEREEDKNIPQTLKIDHMRLNDCLAQIVREWSTEGESDRKCFQLVQEELRSYFPETEDRHHQDVCILVPGCGLARLPYELALDGFKVLANEQDYFQLATASFIMNHCSRVDSYRIYPCLHDLRNRIDTKAVTTPIPFPGNKSISHKRIQMYKIYFTKKIPNDFKKSFLKEIESIPRP
;
A
#
# COMPACT_ATOMS: atom_id res chain seq x y z
N MET A 1 -14.75 -32.11 -2.80
CA MET A 1 -13.73 -31.29 -2.08
C MET A 1 -12.63 -30.77 -2.99
N GLU A 2 -12.34 -31.43 -4.12
CA GLU A 2 -11.37 -30.97 -5.14
C GLU A 2 -11.90 -29.83 -6.01
N GLU A 3 -13.20 -29.79 -6.33
CA GLU A 3 -13.83 -28.70 -7.13
C GLU A 3 -13.80 -27.33 -6.44
N ASP A 4 -13.69 -27.27 -5.11
CA ASP A 4 -13.63 -26.02 -4.33
C ASP A 4 -12.22 -25.37 -4.31
N GLU A 5 -11.15 -26.14 -4.54
CA GLU A 5 -9.79 -25.62 -4.57
C GLU A 5 -9.43 -25.02 -5.94
N ASP A 6 -9.87 -25.61 -7.03
CA ASP A 6 -9.62 -25.12 -8.40
C ASP A 6 -10.38 -23.81 -8.68
N THR A 7 -11.61 -23.67 -8.20
CA THR A 7 -12.38 -22.45 -8.33
C THR A 7 -11.82 -21.30 -7.49
N LYS A 8 -11.28 -21.58 -6.31
CA LYS A 8 -10.59 -20.58 -5.47
C LYS A 8 -9.27 -20.13 -6.07
N SER A 9 -8.48 -21.05 -6.63
CA SER A 9 -7.24 -20.74 -7.33
C SER A 9 -7.48 -19.83 -8.53
N SER A 10 -8.52 -20.07 -9.33
CA SER A 10 -8.92 -19.23 -10.45
C SER A 10 -9.31 -17.82 -10.00
N SER A 11 -10.12 -17.68 -8.96
CA SER A 11 -10.54 -16.38 -8.41
C SER A 11 -9.37 -15.55 -7.85
N GLU A 12 -8.39 -16.22 -7.24
CA GLU A 12 -7.19 -15.56 -6.71
C GLU A 12 -6.28 -15.05 -7.82
N TYR A 13 -6.10 -15.84 -8.85
CA TYR A 13 -5.32 -15.47 -10.03
C TYR A 13 -5.93 -14.27 -10.76
N GLU A 14 -7.26 -14.27 -10.94
CA GLU A 14 -7.99 -13.13 -11.53
C GLU A 14 -7.88 -11.86 -10.68
N HIS A 15 -7.85 -11.97 -9.36
CA HIS A 15 -7.62 -10.82 -8.48
C HIS A 15 -6.20 -10.28 -8.66
N MET A 16 -5.21 -11.14 -8.68
CA MET A 16 -3.81 -10.75 -8.90
C MET A 16 -3.64 -10.07 -10.27
N LYS A 17 -4.21 -10.63 -11.34
CA LYS A 17 -4.20 -10.02 -12.68
C LYS A 17 -4.76 -8.60 -12.66
N ARG A 18 -5.90 -8.38 -12.00
CA ARG A 18 -6.50 -7.03 -11.87
C ARG A 18 -5.57 -6.06 -11.19
N VAL A 19 -4.92 -6.46 -10.11
CA VAL A 19 -3.97 -5.62 -9.38
C VAL A 19 -2.81 -5.20 -10.27
N VAL A 20 -2.18 -6.18 -10.93
CA VAL A 20 -1.06 -5.92 -11.86
C VAL A 20 -1.48 -4.99 -12.98
N GLN A 21 -2.63 -5.24 -13.59
CA GLN A 21 -3.14 -4.41 -14.69
C GLN A 21 -3.50 -3.00 -14.23
N THR A 22 -4.12 -2.85 -13.04
CA THR A 22 -4.44 -1.54 -12.47
C THR A 22 -3.17 -0.73 -12.23
N MET A 23 -2.13 -1.34 -11.66
CA MET A 23 -0.85 -0.67 -11.42
C MET A 23 -0.12 -0.33 -12.73
N LYS A 24 -0.10 -1.25 -13.71
CA LYS A 24 0.56 -1.01 -15.01
C LYS A 24 -0.08 0.12 -15.81
N ASN A 25 -1.40 0.22 -15.77
CA ASN A 25 -2.16 1.17 -16.58
C ASN A 25 -2.47 2.48 -15.85
N TYR A 26 -1.98 2.66 -14.61
CA TYR A 26 -2.29 3.81 -13.77
C TYR A 26 -2.09 5.15 -14.49
N GLN A 27 -0.95 5.34 -15.17
CA GLN A 27 -0.63 6.58 -15.88
C GLN A 27 -1.63 6.87 -17.01
N ASP A 28 -1.89 5.89 -17.88
CA ASP A 28 -2.81 6.05 -19.01
C ASP A 28 -4.22 6.35 -18.54
N ASP A 29 -4.67 5.67 -17.49
CA ASP A 29 -6.00 5.83 -16.94
C ASP A 29 -6.16 7.19 -16.26
N MET A 30 -5.18 7.64 -15.48
CA MET A 30 -5.19 8.95 -14.84
C MET A 30 -5.16 10.09 -15.87
N ILE A 31 -4.34 9.96 -16.93
CA ILE A 31 -4.31 10.94 -18.02
C ILE A 31 -5.65 10.97 -18.75
N ASN A 32 -6.23 9.81 -19.07
CA ASN A 32 -7.52 9.72 -19.75
C ASN A 32 -8.66 10.32 -18.93
N GLN A 33 -8.71 10.04 -17.63
CA GLN A 33 -9.80 10.45 -16.76
C GLN A 33 -9.73 11.93 -16.38
N HIS A 34 -8.52 12.45 -16.09
CA HIS A 34 -8.34 13.77 -15.51
C HIS A 34 -7.77 14.81 -16.49
N ILE A 35 -6.78 14.43 -17.30
CA ILE A 35 -6.07 15.36 -18.15
C ILE A 35 -6.77 15.58 -19.49
N LYS A 36 -7.14 14.53 -20.21
CA LYS A 36 -7.75 14.64 -21.53
C LYS A 36 -9.04 15.46 -21.54
N LYS A 37 -9.87 15.35 -20.51
CA LYS A 37 -11.10 16.16 -20.39
C LYS A 37 -10.76 17.64 -20.27
N GLN A 38 -9.80 17.99 -19.45
CA GLN A 38 -9.37 19.39 -19.26
C GLN A 38 -8.75 19.96 -20.54
N MET A 39 -7.89 19.19 -21.21
CA MET A 39 -7.28 19.59 -22.46
C MET A 39 -8.31 19.76 -23.60
N THR A 40 -9.32 18.90 -23.65
CA THR A 40 -10.42 19.04 -24.62
C THR A 40 -11.24 20.30 -24.36
N LEU A 41 -11.54 20.63 -23.10
CA LEU A 41 -12.22 21.87 -22.73
C LEU A 41 -11.38 23.09 -23.09
N LEU A 42 -10.07 23.04 -22.85
CA LEU A 42 -9.13 24.11 -23.21
C LEU A 42 -9.07 24.33 -24.74
N SER A 43 -8.91 23.25 -25.52
CA SER A 43 -8.79 23.32 -26.98
C SER A 43 -10.06 23.88 -27.63
N ASN A 44 -11.24 23.54 -27.12
CA ASN A 44 -12.54 23.99 -27.63
C ASN A 44 -12.99 25.35 -27.09
N SER A 45 -12.21 25.99 -26.21
CA SER A 45 -12.58 27.28 -25.61
C SER A 45 -12.30 28.45 -26.53
N PRO A 46 -13.12 29.54 -26.50
CA PRO A 46 -12.84 30.77 -27.22
C PRO A 46 -11.50 31.41 -26.84
N LEU A 47 -10.90 32.18 -27.75
CA LEU A 47 -9.59 32.81 -27.56
C LEU A 47 -9.46 33.62 -26.26
N LYS A 48 -10.52 34.37 -25.87
CA LYS A 48 -10.52 35.12 -24.60
C LYS A 48 -10.36 34.20 -23.39
N ARG A 49 -11.02 33.04 -23.41
CA ARG A 49 -10.94 32.05 -22.31
C ARG A 49 -9.58 31.34 -22.30
N LYS A 50 -9.02 31.05 -23.47
CA LYS A 50 -7.66 30.47 -23.57
C LYS A 50 -6.61 31.42 -22.98
N LYS A 51 -6.69 32.73 -23.25
CA LYS A 51 -5.80 33.70 -22.62
C LYS A 51 -5.92 33.72 -21.09
N LEU A 52 -7.14 33.70 -20.57
CA LEU A 52 -7.37 33.62 -19.14
C LEU A 52 -6.75 32.35 -18.53
N PHE A 53 -6.92 31.19 -19.17
CA PHE A 53 -6.33 29.97 -18.71
C PHE A 53 -4.80 30.00 -18.66
N THR A 54 -4.17 30.67 -19.63
CA THR A 54 -2.72 30.89 -19.61
C THR A 54 -2.31 31.86 -18.49
N GLU A 55 -3.05 32.95 -18.30
CA GLU A 55 -2.77 33.95 -17.26
C GLU A 55 -2.88 33.38 -15.83
N VAL A 56 -3.81 32.44 -15.59
CA VAL A 56 -3.97 31.78 -14.29
C VAL A 56 -3.05 30.52 -14.13
N GLY A 57 -2.15 30.24 -15.07
CA GLY A 57 -1.19 29.16 -14.99
C GLY A 57 -1.78 27.76 -15.14
N LEU A 58 -2.96 27.62 -15.77
CA LEU A 58 -3.63 26.33 -15.88
C LEU A 58 -2.84 25.31 -16.70
N LEU A 59 -2.11 25.74 -17.74
CA LEU A 59 -1.27 24.85 -18.56
C LEU A 59 -0.10 24.31 -17.73
N GLU A 60 0.58 25.17 -16.99
CA GLU A 60 1.66 24.76 -16.08
C GLU A 60 1.17 23.77 -15.00
N TYR A 61 -0.03 24.04 -14.46
CA TYR A 61 -0.65 23.11 -13.51
C TYR A 61 -0.93 21.74 -14.12
N VAL A 62 -1.43 21.67 -15.35
CA VAL A 62 -1.67 20.41 -16.07
C VAL A 62 -0.36 19.66 -16.32
N ASP A 63 0.70 20.35 -16.74
CA ASP A 63 2.02 19.76 -16.95
C ASP A 63 2.59 19.20 -15.63
N ASN A 64 2.42 19.93 -14.52
CA ASN A 64 2.81 19.45 -13.20
C ASN A 64 2.03 18.20 -12.79
N LEU A 65 0.71 18.13 -13.06
CA LEU A 65 -0.08 16.92 -12.79
C LEU A 65 0.43 15.71 -13.58
N VAL A 66 0.78 15.89 -14.87
CA VAL A 66 1.35 14.81 -15.69
C VAL A 66 2.65 14.31 -15.09
N ASN A 67 3.53 15.20 -14.65
CA ASN A 67 4.78 14.83 -13.99
C ASN A 67 4.55 14.06 -12.68
N CYS A 68 3.55 14.45 -11.88
CA CYS A 68 3.18 13.75 -10.66
C CYS A 68 2.61 12.35 -10.94
N ILE A 69 1.80 12.20 -11.98
CA ILE A 69 1.26 10.91 -12.43
C ILE A 69 2.40 9.99 -12.88
N ASP A 70 3.35 10.52 -13.67
CA ASP A 70 4.53 9.76 -14.12
C ASP A 70 5.40 9.31 -12.94
N ALA A 71 5.58 10.16 -11.94
CA ALA A 71 6.32 9.80 -10.74
C ALA A 71 5.65 8.66 -9.94
N ASN A 72 4.32 8.69 -9.79
CA ASN A 72 3.58 7.59 -9.17
C ASN A 72 3.72 6.30 -9.98
N GLN A 73 3.62 6.37 -11.33
CA GLN A 73 3.77 5.20 -12.19
C GLN A 73 5.13 4.54 -12.02
N LYS A 74 6.20 5.33 -11.88
CA LYS A 74 7.55 4.80 -11.62
C LYS A 74 7.61 3.99 -10.32
N VAL A 75 7.01 4.51 -9.25
CA VAL A 75 6.94 3.78 -7.98
C VAL A 75 6.12 2.50 -8.11
N LEU A 76 4.98 2.55 -8.80
CA LEU A 76 4.14 1.37 -9.03
C LEU A 76 4.87 0.29 -9.84
N ASN A 77 5.67 0.70 -10.82
CA ASN A 77 6.52 -0.23 -11.59
C ASN A 77 7.59 -0.89 -10.70
N GLU A 78 8.21 -0.13 -9.79
CA GLU A 78 9.17 -0.70 -8.82
C GLU A 78 8.50 -1.71 -7.88
N ILE A 79 7.28 -1.40 -7.40
CA ILE A 79 6.49 -2.32 -6.59
C ILE A 79 6.20 -3.63 -7.35
N LEU A 80 5.76 -3.54 -8.60
CA LEU A 80 5.47 -4.72 -9.43
C LEU A 80 6.73 -5.55 -9.69
N ASN A 81 7.85 -4.91 -10.05
CA ASN A 81 9.11 -5.58 -10.31
C ASN A 81 9.64 -6.29 -9.06
N SER A 82 9.51 -5.66 -7.89
CA SER A 82 9.97 -6.24 -6.62
C SER A 82 9.16 -7.43 -6.16
N ALA A 83 7.89 -7.48 -6.52
CA ALA A 83 6.97 -8.55 -6.13
C ALA A 83 7.04 -9.77 -7.06
N GLU A 84 7.90 -9.72 -8.11
CA GLU A 84 7.97 -10.76 -9.16
C GLU A 84 6.59 -11.09 -9.76
N LEU A 85 5.67 -10.11 -9.72
CA LEU A 85 4.34 -10.23 -10.29
C LEU A 85 4.40 -10.01 -11.80
N GLU A 86 5.19 -10.82 -12.50
CA GLU A 86 5.17 -10.91 -13.94
C GLU A 86 4.03 -11.85 -14.35
N ILE A 87 3.01 -11.26 -14.94
CA ILE A 87 2.05 -12.05 -15.73
C ILE A 87 2.75 -12.28 -17.07
N GLU A 88 3.02 -13.55 -17.39
CA GLU A 88 3.62 -13.93 -18.66
C GLU A 88 2.83 -13.29 -19.82
N ARG A 89 3.54 -12.59 -20.69
CA ARG A 89 2.96 -11.74 -21.77
C ARG A 89 2.15 -12.50 -22.82
N GLU A 90 2.19 -13.82 -22.83
CA GLU A 90 1.53 -14.63 -23.87
C GLU A 90 0.01 -14.71 -23.71
N GLU A 91 -0.55 -14.53 -22.52
CA GLU A 91 -2.00 -14.57 -22.29
C GLU A 91 -2.70 -13.20 -22.33
N ASP A 92 -1.95 -12.10 -22.36
CA ASP A 92 -2.49 -10.73 -22.32
C ASP A 92 -3.34 -10.33 -23.53
N LYS A 93 -3.34 -11.11 -24.62
CA LYS A 93 -4.12 -10.80 -25.83
C LYS A 93 -5.63 -11.04 -25.69
N ASN A 94 -6.07 -11.71 -24.65
CA ASN A 94 -7.47 -12.06 -24.39
C ASN A 94 -8.01 -11.60 -23.02
N ILE A 95 -7.42 -10.55 -22.42
CA ILE A 95 -7.97 -10.00 -21.19
C ILE A 95 -9.31 -9.34 -21.57
N PRO A 96 -10.44 -9.79 -21.02
CA PRO A 96 -11.72 -9.16 -21.29
C PRO A 96 -11.65 -7.68 -20.86
N GLN A 97 -12.05 -6.76 -21.71
CA GLN A 97 -12.22 -5.32 -21.38
C GLN A 97 -13.17 -5.09 -20.18
N THR A 98 -13.75 -6.13 -19.65
CA THR A 98 -14.66 -6.16 -18.50
C THR A 98 -13.96 -6.29 -17.15
N LEU A 99 -12.63 -6.49 -17.09
CA LEU A 99 -11.89 -6.44 -15.84
C LEU A 99 -11.95 -5.00 -15.32
N LYS A 100 -12.84 -4.77 -14.36
CA LYS A 100 -12.97 -3.47 -13.70
C LYS A 100 -11.63 -3.15 -13.04
N ILE A 101 -10.94 -2.16 -13.60
CA ILE A 101 -9.74 -1.57 -13.02
C ILE A 101 -10.11 -1.02 -11.64
N ASP A 102 -9.38 -1.40 -10.61
CA ASP A 102 -9.72 -1.05 -9.23
C ASP A 102 -8.94 0.17 -8.76
N HIS A 103 -9.20 1.32 -9.42
CA HIS A 103 -8.55 2.58 -9.07
C HIS A 103 -8.79 3.01 -7.61
N MET A 104 -9.96 2.69 -7.04
CA MET A 104 -10.25 3.07 -5.67
C MET A 104 -9.28 2.40 -4.70
N ARG A 105 -9.09 1.09 -4.81
CA ARG A 105 -8.16 0.35 -3.95
C ARG A 105 -6.71 0.78 -4.14
N LEU A 106 -6.30 1.07 -5.37
CA LEU A 106 -4.97 1.60 -5.62
C LEU A 106 -4.76 2.96 -4.96
N ASN A 107 -5.74 3.86 -5.06
CA ASN A 107 -5.68 5.17 -4.42
C ASN A 107 -5.68 5.07 -2.90
N ASP A 108 -6.47 4.14 -2.34
CA ASP A 108 -6.47 3.84 -0.90
C ASP A 108 -5.09 3.31 -0.47
N CYS A 109 -4.47 2.45 -1.27
CA CYS A 109 -3.12 1.95 -1.02
C CYS A 109 -2.08 3.08 -1.02
N LEU A 110 -2.11 4.00 -2.00
CA LEU A 110 -1.23 5.17 -2.02
C LEU A 110 -1.44 6.09 -0.80
N ALA A 111 -2.70 6.31 -0.40
CA ALA A 111 -3.01 7.07 0.82
C ALA A 111 -2.49 6.36 2.08
N GLN A 112 -2.54 5.03 2.09
CA GLN A 112 -2.05 4.23 3.20
C GLN A 112 -0.52 4.25 3.32
N ILE A 113 0.23 4.36 2.21
CA ILE A 113 1.68 4.63 2.26
C ILE A 113 1.97 5.89 3.08
N VAL A 114 1.18 6.96 2.89
CA VAL A 114 1.35 8.20 3.66
C VAL A 114 1.12 7.95 5.15
N ARG A 115 0.01 7.34 5.51
CA ARG A 115 -0.33 7.09 6.93
C ARG A 115 0.68 6.21 7.63
N GLU A 116 1.12 5.15 6.97
CA GLU A 116 1.94 4.13 7.62
C GLU A 116 3.44 4.37 7.46
N TRP A 117 3.88 4.91 6.34
CA TRP A 117 5.29 4.91 5.98
C TRP A 117 5.90 6.27 5.67
N SER A 118 5.14 7.37 5.73
CA SER A 118 5.71 8.72 5.63
C SER A 118 5.85 9.39 7.01
N THR A 119 6.56 10.50 7.04
CA THR A 119 6.66 11.35 8.25
C THR A 119 5.34 12.05 8.52
N GLU A 120 4.61 12.45 7.48
CA GLU A 120 3.32 13.13 7.58
C GLU A 120 2.25 12.28 8.29
N GLY A 121 2.32 10.95 8.18
CA GLY A 121 1.40 10.03 8.85
C GLY A 121 1.73 9.72 10.32
N GLU A 122 2.68 10.41 10.95
CA GLU A 122 3.09 10.10 12.33
C GLU A 122 1.94 10.24 13.32
N SER A 123 1.08 11.25 13.14
CA SER A 123 -0.10 11.44 14.01
C SER A 123 -1.09 10.28 13.93
N ASP A 124 -1.25 9.68 12.75
CA ASP A 124 -2.20 8.58 12.52
C ASP A 124 -1.70 7.27 13.16
N ARG A 125 -0.39 7.14 13.30
CA ARG A 125 0.26 5.96 13.91
C ARG A 125 0.29 5.97 15.44
N LYS A 126 -0.22 7.01 16.09
CA LYS A 126 -0.31 7.03 17.56
C LYS A 126 -1.11 5.86 18.13
N CYS A 127 -2.12 5.38 17.39
CA CYS A 127 -2.86 4.19 17.79
C CYS A 127 -1.98 2.92 17.85
N PHE A 128 -0.94 2.81 17.01
CA PHE A 128 0.00 1.69 17.07
C PHE A 128 0.85 1.71 18.34
N GLN A 129 1.21 2.90 18.80
CA GLN A 129 1.96 3.06 20.07
C GLN A 129 1.15 2.53 21.26
N LEU A 130 -0.16 2.81 21.28
CA LEU A 130 -1.04 2.28 22.33
C LEU A 130 -1.08 0.75 22.31
N VAL A 131 -1.15 0.14 21.13
CA VAL A 131 -1.11 -1.33 20.99
C VAL A 131 0.23 -1.89 21.48
N GLN A 132 1.34 -1.23 21.15
CA GLN A 132 2.67 -1.65 21.60
C GLN A 132 2.80 -1.56 23.13
N GLU A 133 2.35 -0.46 23.73
CA GLU A 133 2.38 -0.24 25.17
C GLU A 133 1.56 -1.30 25.89
N GLU A 134 0.36 -1.61 25.40
CA GLU A 134 -0.50 -2.64 25.98
C GLU A 134 0.13 -4.03 25.89
N LEU A 135 0.69 -4.39 24.73
CA LEU A 135 1.36 -5.67 24.54
C LEU A 135 2.61 -5.80 25.43
N ARG A 136 3.41 -4.76 25.58
CA ARG A 136 4.57 -4.76 26.50
C ARG A 136 4.13 -4.90 27.94
N SER A 137 3.01 -4.28 28.32
CA SER A 137 2.43 -4.41 29.67
C SER A 137 1.91 -5.83 29.92
N TYR A 138 1.29 -6.44 28.92
CA TYR A 138 0.73 -7.79 29.02
C TYR A 138 1.79 -8.88 28.99
N PHE A 139 2.86 -8.68 28.23
CA PHE A 139 3.98 -9.59 28.07
C PHE A 139 5.29 -8.92 28.51
N PRO A 140 5.46 -8.61 29.81
CA PRO A 140 6.70 -8.01 30.30
C PRO A 140 7.87 -8.96 30.09
N GLU A 141 9.03 -8.41 29.71
CA GLU A 141 10.28 -9.18 29.68
C GLU A 141 10.72 -9.51 31.11
N THR A 142 11.09 -10.76 31.32
CA THR A 142 11.62 -11.28 32.58
C THR A 142 12.85 -12.16 32.29
N GLU A 143 13.53 -12.66 33.32
CA GLU A 143 14.66 -13.59 33.12
C GLU A 143 14.24 -14.86 32.38
N ASP A 144 12.98 -15.30 32.54
CA ASP A 144 12.43 -16.55 31.97
C ASP A 144 11.57 -16.33 30.72
N ARG A 145 11.27 -15.07 30.35
CA ARG A 145 10.40 -14.74 29.21
C ARG A 145 10.93 -13.55 28.42
N HIS A 146 11.17 -13.75 27.15
CA HIS A 146 11.52 -12.69 26.21
C HIS A 146 10.42 -12.47 25.18
N HIS A 147 10.31 -11.24 24.65
CA HIS A 147 9.34 -10.93 23.59
C HIS A 147 9.48 -11.86 22.37
N GLN A 148 10.69 -12.34 22.08
CA GLN A 148 10.92 -13.30 21.01
C GLN A 148 10.22 -14.67 21.19
N ASP A 149 9.75 -15.00 22.39
CA ASP A 149 9.03 -16.23 22.68
C ASP A 149 7.53 -16.08 22.47
N VAL A 150 7.05 -14.84 22.35
CA VAL A 150 5.65 -14.48 22.13
C VAL A 150 5.41 -14.30 20.64
N CYS A 151 4.37 -14.96 20.11
CA CYS A 151 3.95 -14.84 18.73
C CYS A 151 2.65 -14.05 18.62
N ILE A 152 2.69 -12.91 17.94
CA ILE A 152 1.55 -12.02 17.74
C ILE A 152 1.00 -12.20 16.32
N LEU A 153 -0.31 -12.45 16.20
CA LEU A 153 -1.00 -12.43 14.91
C LEU A 153 -1.63 -11.06 14.68
N VAL A 154 -1.33 -10.45 13.54
CA VAL A 154 -1.92 -9.18 13.08
C VAL A 154 -2.74 -9.44 11.82
N PRO A 155 -4.06 -9.70 11.93
CA PRO A 155 -4.92 -9.89 10.76
C PRO A 155 -5.27 -8.55 10.12
N GLY A 156 -5.35 -8.52 8.76
CA GLY A 156 -5.62 -7.29 8.02
C GLY A 156 -4.54 -6.24 8.23
N CYS A 157 -3.28 -6.65 8.16
CA CYS A 157 -2.14 -5.82 8.56
C CYS A 157 -1.84 -4.64 7.60
N GLY A 158 -2.54 -4.53 6.47
CA GLY A 158 -2.34 -3.48 5.49
C GLY A 158 -0.92 -3.44 4.94
N LEU A 159 -0.25 -2.30 5.06
CA LEU A 159 1.14 -2.14 4.64
C LEU A 159 2.16 -2.60 5.69
N ALA A 160 1.71 -3.38 6.67
CA ALA A 160 2.53 -4.05 7.68
C ALA A 160 3.34 -3.11 8.61
N ARG A 161 2.91 -1.86 8.80
CA ARG A 161 3.61 -0.96 9.74
C ARG A 161 3.50 -1.43 11.18
N LEU A 162 2.32 -1.80 11.67
CA LEU A 162 2.17 -2.34 13.03
C LEU A 162 2.97 -3.64 13.22
N PRO A 163 2.90 -4.65 12.34
CA PRO A 163 3.80 -5.80 12.40
C PRO A 163 5.27 -5.43 12.50
N TYR A 164 5.71 -4.45 11.71
CA TYR A 164 7.08 -3.96 11.75
C TYR A 164 7.46 -3.37 13.12
N GLU A 165 6.62 -2.52 13.70
CA GLU A 165 6.84 -1.91 15.02
C GLU A 165 6.90 -2.98 16.13
N LEU A 166 6.00 -3.97 16.08
CA LEU A 166 5.99 -5.09 17.02
C LEU A 166 7.23 -5.97 16.89
N ALA A 167 7.72 -6.18 15.67
CA ALA A 167 8.96 -6.91 15.46
C ALA A 167 10.19 -6.13 15.96
N LEU A 168 10.18 -4.80 15.90
CA LEU A 168 11.20 -3.96 16.53
C LEU A 168 11.19 -4.07 18.07
N ASP A 169 10.02 -4.32 18.66
CA ASP A 169 9.88 -4.60 20.09
C ASP A 169 10.35 -6.00 20.48
N GLY A 170 10.73 -6.82 19.50
CA GLY A 170 11.27 -8.16 19.72
C GLY A 170 10.26 -9.31 19.58
N PHE A 171 8.98 -9.02 19.37
CA PHE A 171 7.96 -10.06 19.18
C PHE A 171 8.15 -10.85 17.88
N LYS A 172 7.75 -12.13 17.89
CA LYS A 172 7.48 -12.87 16.66
C LYS A 172 6.14 -12.41 16.11
N VAL A 173 6.08 -12.03 14.84
CA VAL A 173 4.85 -11.50 14.26
C VAL A 173 4.43 -12.31 13.03
N LEU A 174 3.16 -12.72 13.01
CA LEU A 174 2.48 -13.24 11.86
C LEU A 174 1.58 -12.13 11.29
N ALA A 175 2.00 -11.54 10.19
CA ALA A 175 1.24 -10.54 9.47
C ALA A 175 0.36 -11.24 8.43
N ASN A 176 -0.95 -10.99 8.47
CA ASN A 176 -1.89 -11.55 7.51
C ASN A 176 -2.61 -10.43 6.75
N GLU A 177 -2.55 -10.49 5.42
CA GLU A 177 -3.25 -9.58 4.52
C GLU A 177 -3.75 -10.38 3.31
N GLN A 178 -4.90 -9.99 2.74
CA GLN A 178 -5.49 -10.67 1.59
C GLN A 178 -5.48 -9.81 0.31
N ASP A 179 -5.31 -8.50 0.44
CA ASP A 179 -5.30 -7.59 -0.70
C ASP A 179 -3.92 -7.55 -1.35
N TYR A 180 -3.84 -7.88 -2.63
CA TYR A 180 -2.57 -7.89 -3.36
C TYR A 180 -1.95 -6.51 -3.56
N PHE A 181 -2.73 -5.41 -3.59
CA PHE A 181 -2.16 -4.06 -3.58
C PHE A 181 -1.35 -3.83 -2.31
N GLN A 182 -1.93 -4.21 -1.17
CA GLN A 182 -1.29 -4.08 0.13
C GLN A 182 -0.07 -5.00 0.26
N LEU A 183 -0.21 -6.27 -0.11
CA LEU A 183 0.88 -7.26 -0.01
C LEU A 183 2.09 -6.88 -0.85
N ALA A 184 1.89 -6.51 -2.12
CA ALA A 184 2.98 -6.12 -3.01
C ALA A 184 3.69 -4.85 -2.50
N THR A 185 2.90 -3.86 -2.08
CA THR A 185 3.45 -2.60 -1.57
C THR A 185 4.17 -2.78 -0.23
N ALA A 186 3.62 -3.57 0.69
CA ALA A 186 4.27 -3.89 1.95
C ALA A 186 5.59 -4.62 1.74
N SER A 187 5.61 -5.63 0.86
CA SER A 187 6.82 -6.36 0.49
C SER A 187 7.89 -5.43 -0.10
N PHE A 188 7.51 -4.54 -1.01
CA PHE A 188 8.40 -3.55 -1.57
C PHE A 188 9.01 -2.66 -0.50
N ILE A 189 8.18 -2.07 0.37
CA ILE A 189 8.65 -1.16 1.41
C ILE A 189 9.60 -1.87 2.37
N MET A 190 9.26 -3.08 2.79
CA MET A 190 10.02 -3.81 3.79
C MET A 190 11.30 -4.44 3.26
N ASN A 191 11.34 -4.86 2.00
CA ASN A 191 12.45 -5.62 1.46
C ASN A 191 13.32 -4.84 0.47
N HIS A 192 12.78 -3.80 -0.18
CA HIS A 192 13.47 -3.08 -1.26
C HIS A 192 13.75 -1.60 -0.96
N CYS A 193 13.08 -1.01 0.02
CA CYS A 193 13.38 0.37 0.46
C CYS A 193 14.52 0.37 1.49
N SER A 194 15.75 0.58 1.03
CA SER A 194 16.96 0.54 1.90
C SER A 194 17.31 1.88 2.55
N ARG A 195 16.71 2.97 2.12
CA ARG A 195 17.01 4.33 2.58
C ARG A 195 15.74 5.08 2.91
N VAL A 196 15.84 5.94 3.93
CA VAL A 196 14.79 6.91 4.29
C VAL A 196 14.54 7.84 3.11
N ASP A 197 13.28 8.17 2.86
CA ASP A 197 12.81 9.12 1.84
C ASP A 197 13.34 8.85 0.42
N SER A 198 13.60 7.55 0.13
CA SER A 198 14.14 7.14 -1.17
C SER A 198 13.14 7.22 -2.31
N TYR A 199 11.86 7.22 -1.99
CA TYR A 199 10.76 7.31 -2.96
C TYR A 199 9.85 8.48 -2.64
N ARG A 200 9.12 8.95 -3.65
CA ARG A 200 8.13 10.02 -3.53
C ARG A 200 6.85 9.64 -4.26
N ILE A 201 5.71 9.89 -3.61
CA ILE A 201 4.38 9.69 -4.19
C ILE A 201 3.54 10.95 -4.09
N TYR A 202 2.50 10.99 -4.90
CA TYR A 202 1.47 12.04 -4.95
C TYR A 202 0.10 11.38 -4.76
N PRO A 203 -0.31 11.12 -3.51
CA PRO A 203 -1.44 10.25 -3.19
C PRO A 203 -2.80 10.85 -3.53
N CYS A 204 -2.86 12.15 -3.78
CA CYS A 204 -4.11 12.91 -3.88
C CYS A 204 -4.48 13.34 -5.30
N LEU A 205 -3.83 12.78 -6.32
CA LEU A 205 -4.07 13.17 -7.72
C LEU A 205 -5.48 12.83 -8.21
N HIS A 206 -6.14 11.84 -7.62
CA HIS A 206 -7.48 11.40 -8.00
C HIS A 206 -8.60 12.24 -7.37
N ASP A 207 -8.35 12.95 -6.27
CA ASP A 207 -9.37 13.74 -5.58
C ASP A 207 -9.01 15.25 -5.59
N LEU A 208 -9.52 15.93 -6.60
CA LEU A 208 -9.33 17.38 -6.76
C LEU A 208 -10.41 18.21 -6.03
N ARG A 209 -11.46 17.55 -5.49
CA ARG A 209 -12.67 18.27 -5.01
C ARG A 209 -12.55 18.87 -3.63
N ASN A 210 -11.75 18.29 -2.75
CA ASN A 210 -11.63 18.67 -1.34
C ASN A 210 -10.30 19.39 -1.02
N ARG A 211 -9.68 20.03 -2.02
CA ARG A 211 -8.39 20.70 -1.84
C ARG A 211 -8.53 22.20 -1.85
N ILE A 212 -7.99 22.82 -0.80
CA ILE A 212 -7.97 24.28 -0.65
C ILE A 212 -6.95 24.90 -1.60
N ASP A 213 -5.88 24.16 -1.94
CA ASP A 213 -4.77 24.64 -2.77
C ASP A 213 -4.35 23.55 -3.78
N THR A 214 -4.08 23.98 -5.01
CA THR A 214 -3.51 23.15 -6.08
C THR A 214 -2.13 22.59 -5.71
N LYS A 215 -1.35 23.31 -4.91
CA LYS A 215 -0.05 22.86 -4.42
C LYS A 215 -0.15 21.59 -3.58
N ALA A 216 -1.20 21.44 -2.78
CA ALA A 216 -1.40 20.25 -1.95
C ALA A 216 -1.53 18.96 -2.77
N VAL A 217 -2.00 19.05 -4.01
CA VAL A 217 -2.14 17.92 -4.94
C VAL A 217 -0.80 17.53 -5.55
N THR A 218 0.04 18.52 -5.85
CA THR A 218 1.34 18.34 -6.52
C THR A 218 2.53 18.36 -5.55
N THR A 219 2.27 18.32 -4.24
CA THR A 219 3.33 18.22 -3.23
C THR A 219 3.74 16.75 -3.09
N PRO A 220 5.04 16.43 -3.30
CA PRO A 220 5.53 15.07 -3.14
C PRO A 220 5.58 14.66 -1.67
N ILE A 221 5.16 13.45 -1.37
CA ILE A 221 5.30 12.87 -0.05
C ILE A 221 6.39 11.80 -0.09
N PRO A 222 7.49 12.00 0.63
CA PRO A 222 8.59 11.05 0.69
C PRO A 222 8.24 9.85 1.58
N PHE A 223 8.76 8.67 1.22
CA PHE A 223 8.70 7.46 2.01
C PHE A 223 9.89 6.52 1.68
N PRO A 224 10.19 5.52 2.53
CA PRO A 224 9.75 5.39 3.90
C PRO A 224 10.36 6.49 4.78
N GLY A 225 9.58 6.98 5.76
CA GLY A 225 10.02 8.05 6.66
C GLY A 225 11.04 7.60 7.72
N ASN A 226 11.37 8.51 8.63
CA ASN A 226 12.51 8.50 9.56
C ASN A 226 12.77 7.26 10.41
N LYS A 227 11.84 6.35 10.55
CA LYS A 227 12.12 5.06 11.19
C LYS A 227 12.58 4.09 10.12
N SER A 228 13.82 4.25 9.72
CA SER A 228 14.44 3.45 8.67
C SER A 228 14.32 1.96 8.96
N ILE A 229 13.89 1.26 7.96
CA ILE A 229 14.01 -0.19 7.86
C ILE A 229 15.51 -0.50 7.83
N SER A 230 16.10 -0.77 8.99
CA SER A 230 17.43 -1.34 9.01
C SER A 230 17.30 -2.78 8.57
N HIS A 231 17.73 -3.10 7.36
CA HIS A 231 17.74 -4.47 6.80
C HIS A 231 18.34 -5.48 7.78
N LYS A 232 19.34 -5.08 8.58
CA LYS A 232 19.95 -5.94 9.60
C LYS A 232 19.01 -6.29 10.76
N ARG A 233 18.04 -5.41 11.10
CA ARG A 233 17.07 -5.70 12.18
C ARG A 233 15.89 -6.54 11.70
N ILE A 234 15.44 -6.38 10.47
CA ILE A 234 14.34 -7.18 9.91
C ILE A 234 14.77 -8.64 9.69
N GLN A 235 16.02 -8.91 9.36
CA GLN A 235 16.53 -10.28 9.29
C GLN A 235 16.52 -11.01 10.65
N MET A 236 16.55 -10.28 11.77
CA MET A 236 16.46 -10.86 13.12
C MET A 236 15.02 -11.14 13.56
N TYR A 237 14.04 -10.40 13.03
CA TYR A 237 12.64 -10.53 13.38
C TYR A 237 11.88 -11.25 12.27
N LYS A 238 11.24 -12.37 12.61
CA LYS A 238 10.47 -13.15 11.64
C LYS A 238 9.08 -12.55 11.49
N ILE A 239 8.89 -11.70 10.45
CA ILE A 239 7.56 -11.29 10.00
C ILE A 239 7.16 -12.23 8.87
N TYR A 240 6.02 -12.88 9.01
CA TYR A 240 5.50 -13.80 8.03
C TYR A 240 4.29 -13.18 7.34
N PHE A 241 4.39 -12.97 6.03
CA PHE A 241 3.24 -12.64 5.21
C PHE A 241 2.52 -13.91 4.80
N THR A 242 1.28 -14.02 5.14
CA THR A 242 0.46 -15.17 4.74
C THR A 242 -0.91 -14.69 4.27
N LYS A 243 -1.33 -15.22 3.13
CA LYS A 243 -2.67 -15.00 2.59
C LYS A 243 -3.73 -15.81 3.35
N LYS A 244 -3.32 -16.94 3.95
CA LYS A 244 -4.17 -17.78 4.79
C LYS A 244 -3.51 -17.96 6.16
N ILE A 245 -4.26 -17.78 7.22
CA ILE A 245 -3.76 -18.09 8.56
C ILE A 245 -3.48 -19.60 8.63
N PRO A 246 -2.24 -20.02 8.94
CA PRO A 246 -1.89 -21.42 9.03
C PRO A 246 -2.84 -22.19 9.97
N ASN A 247 -3.23 -23.40 9.56
CA ASN A 247 -4.17 -24.22 10.38
C ASN A 247 -3.62 -24.54 11.76
N ASP A 248 -2.31 -24.71 11.86
CA ASP A 248 -1.65 -25.01 13.14
C ASP A 248 -1.74 -23.81 14.10
N PHE A 249 -1.61 -22.59 13.56
CA PHE A 249 -1.79 -21.38 14.33
C PHE A 249 -3.25 -21.19 14.76
N LYS A 250 -4.23 -21.46 13.87
CA LYS A 250 -5.66 -21.40 14.25
C LYS A 250 -5.97 -22.33 15.43
N LYS A 251 -5.44 -23.53 15.44
CA LYS A 251 -5.64 -24.49 16.54
C LYS A 251 -4.97 -24.02 17.84
N SER A 252 -3.75 -23.48 17.76
CA SER A 252 -3.04 -22.94 18.92
C SER A 252 -3.73 -21.73 19.48
N PHE A 253 -4.10 -20.78 18.60
CA PHE A 253 -4.77 -19.53 18.96
C PHE A 253 -6.16 -19.75 19.59
N LEU A 254 -6.95 -20.67 19.04
CA LEU A 254 -8.25 -21.03 19.66
C LEU A 254 -8.09 -21.66 21.05
N LYS A 255 -7.08 -22.49 21.25
CA LYS A 255 -6.78 -23.06 22.58
C LYS A 255 -6.36 -21.98 23.58
N GLU A 256 -5.57 -20.98 23.16
CA GLU A 256 -5.17 -19.87 24.03
C GLU A 256 -6.36 -18.99 24.37
N ILE A 257 -7.22 -18.64 23.42
CA ILE A 257 -8.45 -17.86 23.69
C ILE A 257 -9.39 -18.60 24.65
N GLU A 258 -9.55 -19.91 24.51
CA GLU A 258 -10.38 -20.73 25.40
C GLU A 258 -9.80 -20.79 26.82
N SER A 259 -8.49 -20.59 26.98
CA SER A 259 -7.79 -20.58 28.28
C SER A 259 -7.84 -19.22 28.99
N ILE A 260 -8.29 -18.15 28.34
CA ILE A 260 -8.42 -16.82 28.96
C ILE A 260 -9.62 -16.83 29.91
N PRO A 261 -9.44 -16.58 31.23
CA PRO A 261 -10.55 -16.46 32.13
C PRO A 261 -11.51 -15.37 31.68
N ARG A 262 -12.74 -15.72 31.42
CA ARG A 262 -13.79 -14.71 31.12
C ARG A 262 -14.09 -13.93 32.38
N PRO A 263 -14.20 -12.58 32.29
CA PRO A 263 -14.52 -11.73 33.45
C PRO A 263 -15.88 -12.04 34.03
#